data_1c3a07e4dd0b8152e1a5f413ec24935e
#
_entry.id   1c3a07e4dd0b8152e1a5f413ec24935e
#
_cell.length_a   1.000
_cell.length_b   1.000
_cell.length_c   1.000
_cell.angle_alpha   90.00
_cell.angle_beta   90.00
_cell.angle_gamma   90.00
#
_symmetry.space_group_name_H-M   'P 1'
#
loop_
_entity.id
_entity.type
_entity.pdbx_description
1 polymer ?
#
loop_
_entity_poly.entity_id
_entity_poly.type
_entity_poly.pdbx_seq_one_letter_code
_entity_poly.pdbx_strand_id
1 'polypeptide(L)'
;NSLINSNSDILKLYFAVKTILKIALETKEYSYIRNSGGIFNMHIIGCENNFNPDNVKVKLLLVGKISSGNESKLLEFIKSIFTYKTNVENAIIDVLNMHYRALERQVYSEPDTLLRRRFKATCSMSGLIEEATLGIFMYETIGSEKNLLEYIGEKIERFCDIFSLPAQLSIYSDSKIENEIMSFLSESDFFSKPCGYLKNLELLDKREGFVIPLPNQNIAIGANYKRLGYADTGLVVLFSYLINVEYFRKRLRFETGAYSSFMRHYADGTLLFESINDPGLEVFIERIKELPAFLNSLMIRQEDIDSLKREAVKKYLKDFVLNNPCDNKTIKYLKNVSWSHIEKQINTIMVATKKDFEYFANQIECVINQNCLCVLGNERILKRKEDIFSIMGRLPIDLV
;
A
#
# COMPACT_ATOMS: atom_id res chain seq x y z
N ASN A 1 2.22 -4.42 -20.63
CA ASN A 1 3.06 -3.19 -20.66
C ASN A 1 2.54 -2.09 -21.60
N SER A 2 1.68 -2.41 -22.59
CA SER A 2 1.12 -1.41 -23.50
C SER A 2 -0.02 -0.57 -22.90
N LEU A 3 -0.49 -0.89 -21.71
CA LEU A 3 -1.60 -0.20 -21.04
C LEU A 3 -1.13 0.86 -20.03
N ILE A 4 0.11 0.80 -19.58
CA ILE A 4 0.66 1.68 -18.55
C ILE A 4 2.02 2.22 -19.02
N ASN A 5 2.07 3.50 -19.30
CA ASN A 5 3.28 4.23 -19.74
C ASN A 5 3.61 5.40 -18.79
N SER A 6 2.69 5.76 -17.90
CA SER A 6 2.82 6.87 -16.95
C SER A 6 2.07 6.59 -15.64
N ASN A 7 2.31 7.42 -14.63
CA ASN A 7 1.56 7.36 -13.36
C ASN A 7 0.04 7.58 -13.58
N SER A 8 -0.33 8.49 -14.47
CA SER A 8 -1.73 8.76 -14.83
C SER A 8 -2.42 7.56 -15.49
N ASP A 9 -1.69 6.74 -16.25
CA ASP A 9 -2.26 5.52 -16.85
C ASP A 9 -2.69 4.48 -15.81
N ILE A 10 -2.00 4.43 -14.66
CA ILE A 10 -2.39 3.55 -13.54
C ILE A 10 -3.78 3.96 -13.01
N LEU A 11 -4.00 5.26 -12.84
CA LEU A 11 -5.28 5.80 -12.38
C LEU A 11 -6.39 5.51 -13.39
N LYS A 12 -6.15 5.77 -14.68
CA LYS A 12 -7.12 5.49 -15.75
C LYS A 12 -7.50 4.02 -15.81
N LEU A 13 -6.51 3.13 -15.68
CA LEU A 13 -6.75 1.70 -15.60
C LEU A 13 -7.53 1.32 -14.33
N TYR A 14 -7.23 1.94 -13.20
CA TYR A 14 -7.97 1.72 -11.96
C TYR A 14 -9.44 2.06 -12.12
N PHE A 15 -9.76 3.23 -12.67
CA PHE A 15 -11.16 3.63 -12.90
C PHE A 15 -11.85 2.75 -13.95
N ALA A 16 -11.14 2.32 -14.99
CA ALA A 16 -11.67 1.33 -15.94
C ALA A 16 -12.05 0.02 -15.24
N VAL A 17 -11.17 -0.51 -14.39
CA VAL A 17 -11.44 -1.71 -13.58
C VAL A 17 -12.62 -1.52 -12.63
N LYS A 18 -12.71 -0.38 -11.95
CA LYS A 18 -13.82 -0.09 -11.02
C LYS A 18 -15.15 0.12 -11.74
N THR A 19 -15.14 0.71 -12.93
CA THR A 19 -16.32 0.86 -13.77
C THR A 19 -16.84 -0.50 -14.24
N ILE A 20 -15.97 -1.36 -14.74
CA ILE A 20 -16.32 -2.72 -15.15
C ILE A 20 -16.86 -3.51 -13.94
N LEU A 21 -16.22 -3.41 -12.78
CA LEU A 21 -16.71 -4.03 -11.55
C LEU A 21 -18.11 -3.54 -11.20
N LYS A 22 -18.37 -2.22 -11.24
CA LYS A 22 -19.68 -1.64 -10.96
C LYS A 22 -20.75 -2.24 -11.89
N ILE A 23 -20.48 -2.25 -13.19
CA ILE A 23 -21.40 -2.81 -14.20
C ILE A 23 -21.65 -4.32 -13.91
N ALA A 24 -20.59 -5.07 -13.65
CA ALA A 24 -20.69 -6.51 -13.36
C ALA A 24 -21.53 -6.80 -12.11
N LEU A 25 -21.38 -5.99 -11.05
CA LEU A 25 -22.14 -6.15 -9.80
C LEU A 25 -23.64 -5.81 -9.92
N GLU A 26 -24.07 -5.16 -11.00
CA GLU A 26 -25.47 -4.82 -11.29
C GLU A 26 -26.17 -5.89 -12.15
N THR A 27 -25.45 -6.95 -12.56
CA THR A 27 -25.98 -8.01 -13.42
C THR A 27 -26.81 -9.05 -12.65
N LYS A 28 -27.60 -9.81 -13.41
CA LYS A 28 -28.38 -10.94 -12.85
C LYS A 28 -27.46 -12.05 -12.36
N GLU A 29 -26.39 -12.31 -13.08
CA GLU A 29 -25.36 -13.31 -12.75
C GLU A 29 -24.75 -13.03 -11.38
N TYR A 30 -24.38 -11.79 -11.10
CA TYR A 30 -23.90 -11.41 -9.77
C TYR A 30 -24.98 -11.53 -8.69
N SER A 31 -26.23 -11.28 -9.03
CA SER A 31 -27.33 -11.44 -8.07
C SER A 31 -27.42 -12.85 -7.51
N TYR A 32 -27.11 -13.88 -8.30
CA TYR A 32 -27.03 -15.27 -7.80
C TYR A 32 -25.89 -15.46 -6.81
N ILE A 33 -24.71 -14.90 -7.11
CA ILE A 33 -23.54 -14.95 -6.21
C ILE A 33 -23.89 -14.30 -4.88
N ARG A 34 -24.42 -13.09 -4.92
CA ARG A 34 -24.81 -12.31 -3.72
C ARG A 34 -25.85 -13.03 -2.88
N ASN A 35 -26.87 -13.61 -3.52
CA ASN A 35 -27.95 -14.33 -2.82
C ASN A 35 -27.48 -15.61 -2.13
N SER A 36 -26.36 -16.20 -2.60
CA SER A 36 -25.67 -17.33 -1.95
C SER A 36 -24.64 -16.88 -0.91
N GLY A 37 -24.65 -15.60 -0.49
CA GLY A 37 -23.68 -15.06 0.47
C GLY A 37 -22.29 -14.84 -0.11
N GLY A 38 -22.15 -14.89 -1.45
CA GLY A 38 -20.90 -14.65 -2.14
C GLY A 38 -20.54 -13.17 -2.29
N ILE A 39 -19.28 -12.92 -2.50
CA ILE A 39 -18.74 -11.58 -2.80
C ILE A 39 -17.75 -11.67 -3.96
N PHE A 40 -17.62 -10.58 -4.70
CA PHE A 40 -16.62 -10.45 -5.76
C PHE A 40 -16.03 -9.05 -5.75
N ASN A 41 -14.72 -8.94 -6.00
CA ASN A 41 -14.03 -7.68 -6.09
C ASN A 41 -12.85 -7.73 -7.07
N MET A 42 -12.40 -6.55 -7.52
CA MET A 42 -11.27 -6.38 -8.41
C MET A 42 -10.32 -5.31 -7.85
N HIS A 43 -9.02 -5.63 -7.80
CA HIS A 43 -7.99 -4.75 -7.27
C HIS A 43 -6.80 -4.66 -8.23
N ILE A 44 -6.20 -3.49 -8.30
CA ILE A 44 -4.88 -3.30 -8.92
C ILE A 44 -3.84 -3.30 -7.81
N ILE A 45 -2.81 -4.12 -7.96
CA ILE A 45 -1.72 -4.22 -6.99
C ILE A 45 -0.36 -4.09 -7.68
N GLY A 46 0.58 -3.42 -7.01
CA GLY A 46 1.99 -3.40 -7.37
C GLY A 46 2.74 -4.53 -6.68
N CYS A 47 3.50 -5.29 -7.44
CA CYS A 47 4.38 -6.35 -6.94
C CYS A 47 5.81 -6.01 -7.33
N GLU A 48 6.58 -5.51 -6.38
CA GLU A 48 8.00 -5.21 -6.57
C GLU A 48 8.85 -6.47 -6.59
N ASN A 49 9.97 -6.39 -7.30
CA ASN A 49 11.00 -7.40 -7.21
C ASN A 49 11.80 -7.21 -5.93
N ASN A 50 11.95 -8.25 -5.13
CA ASN A 50 12.72 -8.20 -3.88
C ASN A 50 14.21 -7.84 -4.08
N PHE A 51 14.76 -8.08 -5.28
CA PHE A 51 16.17 -7.80 -5.61
C PHE A 51 16.38 -6.45 -6.31
N ASN A 52 15.32 -5.90 -6.91
CA ASN A 52 15.38 -4.61 -7.58
C ASN A 52 14.07 -3.84 -7.32
N PRO A 53 14.07 -2.90 -6.37
CA PRO A 53 12.89 -2.14 -5.97
C PRO A 53 12.36 -1.20 -7.06
N ASP A 54 13.14 -0.94 -8.13
CA ASP A 54 12.68 -0.14 -9.27
C ASP A 54 11.86 -0.95 -10.27
N ASN A 55 11.92 -2.27 -10.18
CA ASN A 55 11.15 -3.17 -11.03
C ASN A 55 9.83 -3.56 -10.37
N VAL A 56 8.72 -3.09 -10.92
CA VAL A 56 7.38 -3.41 -10.45
C VAL A 56 6.56 -4.11 -11.54
N LYS A 57 5.78 -5.10 -11.14
CA LYS A 57 4.71 -5.69 -11.95
C LYS A 57 3.37 -5.19 -11.42
N VAL A 58 2.57 -4.60 -12.28
CA VAL A 58 1.17 -4.29 -11.96
C VAL A 58 0.33 -5.50 -12.29
N LYS A 59 -0.47 -5.95 -11.34
CA LYS A 59 -1.35 -7.10 -11.47
C LYS A 59 -2.79 -6.69 -11.19
N LEU A 60 -3.71 -7.21 -11.99
CA LEU A 60 -5.13 -7.20 -11.70
C LEU A 60 -5.46 -8.45 -10.88
N LEU A 61 -5.97 -8.25 -9.68
CA LEU A 61 -6.41 -9.30 -8.78
C LEU A 61 -7.93 -9.37 -8.78
N LEU A 62 -8.48 -10.50 -9.21
CA LEU A 62 -9.90 -10.80 -9.10
C LEU A 62 -10.09 -11.70 -7.88
N VAL A 63 -10.93 -11.28 -6.95
CA VAL A 63 -11.20 -11.99 -5.70
C VAL A 63 -12.67 -12.34 -5.64
N GLY A 64 -12.96 -13.64 -5.65
CA GLY A 64 -14.31 -14.18 -5.48
C GLY A 64 -14.39 -15.07 -4.26
N LYS A 65 -15.46 -14.95 -3.48
CA LYS A 65 -15.81 -15.85 -2.40
C LYS A 65 -17.26 -16.33 -2.62
N ILE A 66 -17.48 -17.61 -2.53
CA ILE A 66 -18.80 -18.19 -2.71
C ILE A 66 -18.96 -19.42 -1.81
N SER A 67 -20.20 -19.78 -1.51
CA SER A 67 -20.50 -21.02 -0.78
C SER A 67 -20.25 -22.25 -1.67
N SER A 68 -19.81 -23.35 -1.06
CA SER A 68 -19.57 -24.63 -1.73
C SER A 68 -20.80 -25.10 -2.54
N GLY A 69 -20.55 -25.65 -3.73
CA GLY A 69 -21.57 -26.09 -4.68
C GLY A 69 -22.07 -25.01 -5.66
N ASN A 70 -21.50 -23.78 -5.60
CA ASN A 70 -21.84 -22.71 -6.54
C ASN A 70 -20.61 -22.20 -7.33
N GLU A 71 -19.51 -22.95 -7.34
CA GLU A 71 -18.23 -22.58 -7.93
C GLU A 71 -18.34 -22.29 -9.44
N SER A 72 -19.10 -23.14 -10.18
CA SER A 72 -19.37 -22.95 -11.60
C SER A 72 -19.99 -21.59 -11.90
N LYS A 73 -20.93 -21.14 -11.07
CA LYS A 73 -21.58 -19.82 -11.23
C LYS A 73 -20.60 -18.66 -11.07
N LEU A 74 -19.64 -18.77 -10.14
CA LEU A 74 -18.59 -17.77 -9.98
C LEU A 74 -17.68 -17.74 -11.21
N LEU A 75 -17.32 -18.90 -11.75
CA LEU A 75 -16.47 -18.98 -12.94
C LEU A 75 -17.20 -18.45 -14.20
N GLU A 76 -18.47 -18.76 -14.38
CA GLU A 76 -19.31 -18.21 -15.44
C GLU A 76 -19.44 -16.68 -15.31
N PHE A 77 -19.66 -16.18 -14.10
CA PHE A 77 -19.69 -14.75 -13.84
C PHE A 77 -18.34 -14.08 -14.20
N ILE A 78 -17.22 -14.67 -13.81
CA ILE A 78 -15.89 -14.17 -14.20
C ILE A 78 -15.77 -14.12 -15.73
N LYS A 79 -16.18 -15.13 -16.47
CA LYS A 79 -16.19 -15.13 -17.94
C LYS A 79 -17.06 -13.98 -18.49
N SER A 80 -18.23 -13.75 -17.91
CA SER A 80 -19.17 -12.74 -18.38
C SER A 80 -18.67 -11.30 -18.22
N ILE A 81 -17.85 -11.01 -17.20
CA ILE A 81 -17.29 -9.66 -16.95
C ILE A 81 -16.62 -9.07 -18.19
N PHE A 82 -16.10 -9.89 -19.06
CA PHE A 82 -15.29 -9.50 -20.22
C PHE A 82 -16.09 -9.40 -21.51
N THR A 83 -17.35 -9.71 -21.47
CA THR A 83 -18.26 -9.65 -22.62
C THR A 83 -19.19 -8.44 -22.58
N TYR A 84 -19.22 -7.66 -21.48
CA TYR A 84 -20.13 -6.52 -21.35
C TYR A 84 -19.72 -5.35 -22.25
N LYS A 85 -20.65 -4.99 -23.15
CA LYS A 85 -20.59 -3.80 -24.00
C LYS A 85 -21.83 -2.94 -23.76
N THR A 86 -21.88 -2.26 -22.63
CA THR A 86 -22.97 -1.31 -22.31
C THR A 86 -22.50 0.12 -22.38
N ASN A 87 -23.43 1.09 -22.34
CA ASN A 87 -23.09 2.50 -22.23
C ASN A 87 -22.30 2.73 -20.92
N VAL A 88 -21.00 2.93 -21.05
CA VAL A 88 -20.06 2.99 -19.91
C VAL A 88 -19.93 4.39 -19.32
N GLU A 89 -20.36 5.45 -20.05
CA GLU A 89 -20.10 6.84 -19.67
C GLU A 89 -20.73 7.20 -18.32
N ASN A 90 -22.02 6.90 -18.13
CA ASN A 90 -22.68 7.14 -16.85
C ASN A 90 -22.05 6.33 -15.70
N ALA A 91 -21.65 5.09 -15.98
CA ALA A 91 -20.99 4.25 -14.98
C ALA A 91 -19.60 4.81 -14.58
N ILE A 92 -18.85 5.39 -15.51
CA ILE A 92 -17.59 6.07 -15.22
C ILE A 92 -17.84 7.28 -14.31
N ILE A 93 -18.81 8.13 -14.65
CA ILE A 93 -19.16 9.33 -13.86
C ILE A 93 -19.56 8.94 -12.44
N ASP A 94 -20.38 7.92 -12.27
CA ASP A 94 -20.79 7.43 -10.95
C ASP A 94 -19.60 6.93 -10.13
N VAL A 95 -18.68 6.16 -10.75
CA VAL A 95 -17.49 5.65 -10.09
C VAL A 95 -16.55 6.78 -9.69
N LEU A 96 -16.31 7.75 -10.55
CA LEU A 96 -15.51 8.94 -10.24
C LEU A 96 -16.10 9.71 -9.04
N ASN A 97 -17.40 10.02 -9.09
CA ASN A 97 -18.08 10.72 -7.99
C ASN A 97 -18.03 9.94 -6.68
N MET A 98 -18.21 8.62 -6.72
CA MET A 98 -18.14 7.75 -5.53
C MET A 98 -16.75 7.81 -4.90
N HIS A 99 -15.68 7.69 -5.70
CA HIS A 99 -14.31 7.71 -5.20
C HIS A 99 -13.90 9.10 -4.72
N TYR A 100 -14.30 10.15 -5.42
CA TYR A 100 -14.05 11.52 -4.99
C TYR A 100 -14.64 11.79 -3.60
N ARG A 101 -15.94 11.50 -3.41
CA ARG A 101 -16.59 11.63 -2.09
C ARG A 101 -16.02 10.72 -1.01
N ALA A 102 -15.53 9.54 -1.39
CA ALA A 102 -14.88 8.64 -0.45
C ALA A 102 -13.56 9.23 0.04
N LEU A 103 -12.78 9.86 -0.85
CA LEU A 103 -11.53 10.50 -0.49
C LEU A 103 -11.75 11.75 0.37
N GLU A 104 -12.74 12.60 0.04
CA GLU A 104 -13.12 13.73 0.88
C GLU A 104 -13.40 13.29 2.33
N ARG A 105 -14.21 12.26 2.50
CA ARG A 105 -14.46 11.69 3.84
C ARG A 105 -13.18 11.18 4.51
N GLN A 106 -12.30 10.53 3.74
CA GLN A 106 -11.06 9.95 4.26
C GLN A 106 -10.11 11.02 4.79
N VAL A 107 -10.08 12.23 4.22
CA VAL A 107 -9.28 13.35 4.73
C VAL A 107 -9.61 13.67 6.18
N TYR A 108 -10.88 13.54 6.60
CA TYR A 108 -11.30 13.78 7.97
C TYR A 108 -11.22 12.55 8.87
N SER A 109 -11.58 11.38 8.34
CA SER A 109 -11.68 10.16 9.17
C SER A 109 -10.35 9.42 9.32
N GLU A 110 -9.49 9.44 8.29
CA GLU A 110 -8.25 8.65 8.21
C GLU A 110 -7.10 9.41 7.51
N PRO A 111 -6.79 10.66 7.94
CA PRO A 111 -5.75 11.46 7.30
C PRO A 111 -4.36 10.80 7.37
N ASP A 112 -4.10 10.01 8.39
CA ASP A 112 -2.89 9.22 8.56
C ASP A 112 -2.74 8.12 7.49
N THR A 113 -3.86 7.56 7.01
CA THR A 113 -3.84 6.59 5.90
C THR A 113 -3.46 7.27 4.60
N LEU A 114 -3.98 8.46 4.32
CA LEU A 114 -3.59 9.26 3.15
C LEU A 114 -2.12 9.67 3.21
N LEU A 115 -1.66 10.14 4.37
CA LEU A 115 -0.27 10.48 4.62
C LEU A 115 0.66 9.31 4.29
N ARG A 116 0.37 8.12 4.81
CA ARG A 116 1.18 6.92 4.59
C ARG A 116 1.25 6.52 3.12
N ARG A 117 0.12 6.58 2.39
CA ARG A 117 0.09 6.29 0.95
C ARG A 117 0.95 7.28 0.19
N ARG A 118 0.74 8.57 0.42
CA ARG A 118 1.51 9.64 -0.24
C ARG A 118 3.01 9.50 0.03
N PHE A 119 3.39 9.30 1.28
CA PHE A 119 4.78 9.10 1.66
C PHE A 119 5.40 7.85 1.01
N LYS A 120 4.68 6.73 0.95
CA LYS A 120 5.17 5.51 0.30
C LYS A 120 5.45 5.71 -1.19
N ALA A 121 4.70 6.57 -1.86
CA ALA A 121 4.90 6.89 -3.27
C ALA A 121 6.20 7.66 -3.55
N THR A 122 6.81 8.28 -2.55
CA THR A 122 8.15 8.87 -2.64
C THR A 122 9.25 7.82 -2.44
N CYS A 123 8.91 6.64 -1.93
CA CYS A 123 9.85 5.62 -1.51
C CYS A 123 9.86 4.37 -2.40
N SER A 124 8.70 3.97 -2.93
CA SER A 124 8.56 2.68 -3.60
C SER A 124 7.58 2.73 -4.77
N MET A 125 7.81 1.86 -5.78
CA MET A 125 6.93 1.74 -6.94
C MET A 125 5.57 1.14 -6.58
N SER A 126 5.51 0.21 -5.61
CA SER A 126 4.23 -0.30 -5.11
C SER A 126 3.46 0.76 -4.33
N GLY A 127 4.16 1.62 -3.58
CA GLY A 127 3.58 2.79 -2.91
C GLY A 127 3.02 3.80 -3.91
N LEU A 128 3.71 4.03 -5.01
CA LEU A 128 3.23 4.89 -6.09
C LEU A 128 1.94 4.35 -6.72
N ILE A 129 1.86 3.04 -6.96
CA ILE A 129 0.64 2.42 -7.52
C ILE A 129 -0.53 2.54 -6.53
N GLU A 130 -0.28 2.34 -5.23
CA GLU A 130 -1.29 2.51 -4.19
C GLU A 130 -1.78 3.97 -4.11
N GLU A 131 -0.87 4.93 -4.17
CA GLU A 131 -1.17 6.37 -4.16
C GLU A 131 -1.96 6.79 -5.40
N ALA A 132 -1.55 6.34 -6.59
CA ALA A 132 -2.25 6.64 -7.85
C ALA A 132 -3.67 6.09 -7.89
N THR A 133 -3.99 5.05 -7.13
CA THR A 133 -5.31 4.41 -7.14
C THR A 133 -6.22 4.82 -5.97
N LEU A 134 -5.65 5.19 -4.83
CA LEU A 134 -6.39 5.38 -3.57
C LEU A 134 -5.95 6.62 -2.77
N GLY A 135 -5.08 7.45 -3.33
CA GLY A 135 -4.46 8.54 -2.61
C GLY A 135 -4.75 9.96 -3.16
N ILE A 136 -3.92 10.90 -2.75
CA ILE A 136 -4.03 12.32 -3.12
C ILE A 136 -3.86 12.54 -4.63
N PHE A 137 -2.96 11.77 -5.28
CA PHE A 137 -2.75 11.84 -6.73
C PHE A 137 -4.03 11.58 -7.52
N MET A 138 -4.85 10.61 -7.08
CA MET A 138 -6.16 10.38 -7.68
C MET A 138 -7.04 11.64 -7.62
N TYR A 139 -7.05 12.31 -6.47
CA TYR A 139 -7.85 13.50 -6.25
C TYR A 139 -7.41 14.69 -7.12
N GLU A 140 -6.10 14.94 -7.17
CA GLU A 140 -5.50 15.99 -8.02
C GLU A 140 -5.82 15.74 -9.50
N THR A 141 -5.74 14.48 -9.95
CA THR A 141 -5.98 14.13 -11.35
C THR A 141 -7.46 14.26 -11.73
N ILE A 142 -8.39 13.82 -10.89
CA ILE A 142 -9.85 13.98 -11.16
C ILE A 142 -10.21 15.46 -11.32
N GLY A 143 -9.59 16.34 -10.53
CA GLY A 143 -9.84 17.78 -10.58
C GLY A 143 -9.19 18.51 -11.77
N SER A 144 -8.15 17.95 -12.37
CA SER A 144 -7.30 18.65 -13.35
C SER A 144 -7.39 18.12 -14.80
N GLU A 145 -7.67 16.83 -14.99
CA GLU A 145 -7.61 16.20 -16.32
C GLU A 145 -8.92 16.32 -17.09
N LYS A 146 -8.96 17.19 -18.10
CA LYS A 146 -10.17 17.54 -18.87
C LYS A 146 -10.78 16.36 -19.65
N ASN A 147 -9.97 15.42 -20.14
CA ASN A 147 -10.41 14.31 -20.97
C ASN A 147 -10.42 12.97 -20.22
N LEU A 148 -10.51 12.99 -18.89
CA LEU A 148 -10.41 11.80 -18.07
C LEU A 148 -11.45 10.73 -18.43
N LEU A 149 -12.69 11.14 -18.75
CA LEU A 149 -13.76 10.21 -19.17
C LEU A 149 -13.39 9.45 -20.45
N GLU A 150 -12.92 10.16 -21.47
CA GLU A 150 -12.49 9.57 -22.75
C GLU A 150 -11.35 8.57 -22.53
N TYR A 151 -10.31 8.97 -21.81
CA TYR A 151 -9.16 8.08 -21.53
C TYR A 151 -9.53 6.85 -20.71
N ILE A 152 -10.49 6.96 -19.78
CA ILE A 152 -11.01 5.78 -19.06
C ILE A 152 -11.77 4.88 -20.02
N GLY A 153 -12.60 5.46 -20.91
CA GLY A 153 -13.32 4.74 -21.96
C GLY A 153 -12.40 3.91 -22.85
N GLU A 154 -11.30 4.49 -23.34
CA GLU A 154 -10.27 3.79 -24.10
C GLU A 154 -9.65 2.59 -23.34
N LYS A 155 -9.42 2.76 -22.03
CA LYS A 155 -8.90 1.65 -21.20
C LYS A 155 -9.93 0.55 -21.03
N ILE A 156 -11.22 0.87 -20.96
CA ILE A 156 -12.32 -0.10 -20.90
C ILE A 156 -12.41 -0.89 -22.20
N GLU A 157 -12.34 -0.25 -23.36
CA GLU A 157 -12.35 -0.92 -24.66
C GLU A 157 -11.22 -1.93 -24.79
N ARG A 158 -10.05 -1.60 -24.27
CA ARG A 158 -8.86 -2.48 -24.26
C ARG A 158 -8.81 -3.44 -23.08
N PHE A 159 -9.84 -3.46 -22.24
CA PHE A 159 -9.82 -4.31 -21.04
C PHE A 159 -9.79 -5.79 -21.40
N CYS A 160 -10.42 -6.19 -22.49
CA CYS A 160 -10.36 -7.56 -23.00
C CYS A 160 -8.93 -8.01 -23.32
N ASP A 161 -8.01 -7.08 -23.64
CA ASP A 161 -6.62 -7.41 -23.92
C ASP A 161 -5.90 -7.96 -22.66
N ILE A 162 -6.43 -7.66 -21.47
CA ILE A 162 -5.88 -8.14 -20.19
C ILE A 162 -5.99 -9.67 -20.08
N PHE A 163 -6.99 -10.29 -20.74
CA PHE A 163 -7.15 -11.76 -20.75
C PHE A 163 -6.12 -12.48 -21.60
N SER A 164 -5.53 -11.81 -22.56
CA SER A 164 -4.39 -12.37 -23.29
C SER A 164 -3.11 -12.39 -22.44
N LEU A 165 -3.15 -11.81 -21.22
CA LEU A 165 -2.01 -11.79 -20.31
C LEU A 165 -1.98 -13.07 -19.46
N PRO A 166 -0.79 -13.51 -19.03
CA PRO A 166 -0.64 -14.65 -18.15
C PRO A 166 -1.42 -14.47 -16.85
N ALA A 167 -2.26 -15.43 -16.51
CA ALA A 167 -3.02 -15.45 -15.28
C ALA A 167 -2.50 -16.51 -14.31
N GLN A 168 -2.77 -16.30 -13.03
CA GLN A 168 -2.50 -17.25 -11.97
C GLN A 168 -3.77 -17.42 -11.15
N LEU A 169 -4.19 -18.67 -10.97
CA LEU A 169 -5.32 -19.00 -10.13
C LEU A 169 -4.85 -19.51 -8.77
N SER A 170 -5.42 -18.95 -7.71
CA SER A 170 -5.20 -19.39 -6.34
C SER A 170 -6.57 -19.71 -5.72
N ILE A 171 -6.73 -20.93 -5.20
CA ILE A 171 -7.99 -21.41 -4.64
C ILE A 171 -7.78 -21.85 -3.21
N TYR A 172 -8.71 -21.47 -2.36
CA TYR A 172 -8.80 -21.94 -1.00
C TYR A 172 -10.20 -22.51 -0.78
N SER A 173 -10.29 -23.82 -0.50
CA SER A 173 -11.54 -24.52 -0.30
C SER A 173 -11.40 -25.63 0.72
N ASP A 174 -12.49 -25.94 1.42
CA ASP A 174 -12.60 -27.07 2.34
C ASP A 174 -12.99 -28.38 1.59
N SER A 175 -13.37 -28.27 0.32
CA SER A 175 -13.78 -29.39 -0.55
C SER A 175 -12.84 -29.56 -1.75
N LYS A 176 -12.78 -30.77 -2.31
CA LYS A 176 -12.05 -31.01 -3.57
C LYS A 176 -12.86 -30.47 -4.75
N ILE A 177 -12.38 -29.36 -5.33
CA ILE A 177 -12.97 -28.68 -6.48
C ILE A 177 -12.14 -28.90 -7.76
N GLU A 178 -11.37 -29.97 -7.83
CA GLU A 178 -10.37 -30.15 -8.90
C GLU A 178 -11.00 -30.24 -10.31
N ASN A 179 -12.13 -30.91 -10.47
CA ASN A 179 -12.71 -31.16 -11.79
C ASN A 179 -13.31 -29.92 -12.45
N GLU A 180 -14.01 -29.08 -11.70
CA GLU A 180 -14.66 -27.85 -12.23
C GLU A 180 -13.60 -26.81 -12.62
N ILE A 181 -12.53 -26.73 -11.84
CA ILE A 181 -11.44 -25.81 -12.08
C ILE A 181 -10.60 -26.27 -13.28
N MET A 182 -10.31 -27.56 -13.40
CA MET A 182 -9.57 -28.09 -14.53
C MET A 182 -10.33 -27.89 -15.85
N SER A 183 -11.67 -28.03 -15.84
CA SER A 183 -12.51 -27.69 -16.98
C SER A 183 -12.39 -26.19 -17.35
N PHE A 184 -12.49 -25.28 -16.36
CA PHE A 184 -12.34 -23.85 -16.59
C PHE A 184 -10.97 -23.49 -17.16
N LEU A 185 -9.90 -24.09 -16.64
CA LEU A 185 -8.53 -23.82 -17.07
C LEU A 185 -8.24 -24.40 -18.47
N SER A 186 -8.84 -25.55 -18.83
CA SER A 186 -8.65 -26.15 -20.15
C SER A 186 -9.34 -25.37 -21.27
N GLU A 187 -10.37 -24.58 -20.96
CA GLU A 187 -11.09 -23.74 -21.90
C GLU A 187 -10.48 -22.32 -22.07
N SER A 188 -9.45 -21.99 -21.28
CA SER A 188 -8.88 -20.66 -21.25
C SER A 188 -7.41 -20.63 -21.59
N ASP A 189 -7.00 -19.76 -22.53
CA ASP A 189 -5.60 -19.53 -22.95
C ASP A 189 -4.75 -18.76 -21.91
N PHE A 190 -5.07 -18.87 -20.61
CA PHE A 190 -4.50 -18.03 -19.55
C PHE A 190 -3.00 -18.18 -19.26
N PHE A 191 -2.29 -19.12 -19.84
CA PHE A 191 -0.98 -19.53 -19.32
C PHE A 191 0.26 -19.25 -20.18
N SER A 192 0.19 -18.44 -21.22
CA SER A 192 1.19 -18.53 -22.31
C SER A 192 2.38 -17.56 -22.30
N LYS A 193 2.46 -16.48 -21.54
CA LYS A 193 3.62 -15.56 -21.60
C LYS A 193 3.98 -14.85 -20.29
N PRO A 194 5.28 -14.71 -19.94
CA PRO A 194 5.69 -13.95 -18.74
C PRO A 194 5.39 -12.45 -18.89
N CYS A 195 4.76 -11.85 -17.89
CA CYS A 195 4.53 -10.41 -17.83
C CYS A 195 5.85 -9.69 -17.46
N GLY A 196 6.24 -8.69 -18.25
CA GLY A 196 7.41 -7.85 -17.99
C GLY A 196 7.21 -6.86 -16.83
N TYR A 197 8.30 -6.25 -16.37
CA TYR A 197 8.27 -5.16 -15.41
C TYR A 197 7.93 -3.83 -16.11
N LEU A 198 7.26 -2.92 -15.38
CA LEU A 198 7.12 -1.53 -15.79
C LEU A 198 8.44 -0.79 -15.57
N LYS A 199 8.79 0.10 -16.50
CA LYS A 199 10.09 0.81 -16.49
C LYS A 199 9.96 2.34 -16.48
N ASN A 200 8.76 2.88 -16.74
CA ASN A 200 8.55 4.31 -17.02
C ASN A 200 7.78 5.03 -15.91
N LEU A 201 7.76 4.46 -14.70
CA LEU A 201 7.13 5.11 -13.55
C LEU A 201 8.17 5.94 -12.79
N GLU A 202 7.76 7.12 -12.36
CA GLU A 202 8.59 8.04 -11.59
C GLU A 202 8.01 8.20 -10.19
N LEU A 203 8.87 8.07 -9.17
CA LEU A 203 8.49 8.33 -7.78
C LEU A 203 8.12 9.80 -7.59
N LEU A 204 7.26 10.07 -6.60
CA LEU A 204 6.87 11.43 -6.25
C LEU A 204 8.02 12.19 -5.55
N ASP A 205 7.85 13.51 -5.42
CA ASP A 205 8.79 14.37 -4.73
C ASP A 205 9.00 13.96 -3.27
N LYS A 206 10.20 14.29 -2.76
CA LYS A 206 10.61 13.85 -1.43
C LYS A 206 10.08 14.72 -0.29
N ARG A 207 9.64 15.95 -0.57
CA ARG A 207 9.29 16.94 0.46
C ARG A 207 8.00 17.66 0.11
N GLU A 208 6.91 17.13 0.60
CA GLU A 208 5.58 17.62 0.25
C GLU A 208 4.78 18.03 1.49
N GLY A 209 4.04 19.15 1.35
CA GLY A 209 3.08 19.63 2.34
C GLY A 209 1.70 19.82 1.72
N PHE A 210 0.66 19.25 2.33
CA PHE A 210 -0.72 19.43 1.88
C PHE A 210 -1.57 20.07 2.97
N VAL A 211 -2.18 21.18 2.62
CA VAL A 211 -3.14 21.85 3.49
C VAL A 211 -4.44 21.07 3.52
N ILE A 212 -4.84 20.67 4.73
CA ILE A 212 -6.12 20.03 5.03
C ILE A 212 -6.78 20.72 6.23
N PRO A 213 -8.11 20.68 6.37
CA PRO A 213 -8.83 21.41 7.42
C PRO A 213 -8.77 20.71 8.78
N LEU A 214 -7.57 20.38 9.26
CA LEU A 214 -7.33 19.82 10.58
C LEU A 214 -6.58 20.81 11.47
N PRO A 215 -6.78 20.76 12.79
CA PRO A 215 -6.11 21.67 13.72
C PRO A 215 -4.61 21.40 13.85
N ASN A 216 -4.21 20.15 13.78
CA ASN A 216 -2.85 19.66 13.95
C ASN A 216 -2.35 18.94 12.68
N GLN A 217 -1.08 18.52 12.68
CA GLN A 217 -0.43 17.90 11.56
C GLN A 217 -0.38 16.37 11.71
N ASN A 218 -0.39 15.71 10.56
CA ASN A 218 0.06 14.33 10.42
C ASN A 218 1.38 14.39 9.64
N ILE A 219 2.45 13.84 10.20
CA ILE A 219 3.82 14.00 9.73
C ILE A 219 4.40 12.62 9.42
N ALA A 220 5.08 12.50 8.29
CA ALA A 220 5.80 11.30 7.88
C ALA A 220 7.23 11.66 7.46
N ILE A 221 8.22 10.96 8.05
CA ILE A 221 9.64 11.09 7.73
C ILE A 221 10.20 9.68 7.52
N GLY A 222 11.13 9.50 6.58
CA GLY A 222 11.76 8.21 6.37
C GLY A 222 12.35 8.06 4.98
N ALA A 223 12.56 6.82 4.56
CA ALA A 223 13.02 6.48 3.20
C ALA A 223 12.87 4.98 2.93
N ASN A 224 13.22 4.56 1.72
CA ASN A 224 13.34 3.15 1.39
C ASN A 224 14.75 2.65 1.72
N TYR A 225 14.88 1.84 2.79
CA TYR A 225 16.16 1.34 3.24
C TYR A 225 16.81 0.32 2.26
N LYS A 226 16.00 -0.39 1.47
CA LYS A 226 16.52 -1.31 0.43
C LYS A 226 17.22 -0.55 -0.70
N ARG A 227 16.75 0.63 -1.06
CA ARG A 227 17.40 1.51 -2.04
C ARG A 227 18.74 2.08 -1.53
N LEU A 228 18.93 2.10 -0.22
CA LEU A 228 20.19 2.49 0.43
C LEU A 228 21.17 1.31 0.56
N GLY A 229 20.82 0.14 0.00
CA GLY A 229 21.67 -1.05 0.04
C GLY A 229 21.53 -1.91 1.29
N TYR A 230 20.59 -1.61 2.18
CA TYR A 230 20.36 -2.41 3.38
C TYR A 230 19.47 -3.61 3.06
N ALA A 231 19.84 -4.76 3.62
CA ALA A 231 19.09 -5.99 3.45
C ALA A 231 17.78 -5.97 4.25
N ASP A 232 16.76 -6.62 3.71
CA ASP A 232 15.52 -6.93 4.43
C ASP A 232 15.78 -8.04 5.45
N THR A 233 15.95 -7.66 6.70
CA THR A 233 16.27 -8.59 7.79
C THR A 233 15.29 -8.43 8.94
N GLY A 234 15.17 -9.49 9.77
CA GLY A 234 14.37 -9.46 11.00
C GLY A 234 14.77 -8.36 11.99
N LEU A 235 15.96 -7.76 11.82
CA LEU A 235 16.40 -6.63 12.64
C LEU A 235 15.46 -5.44 12.53
N VAL A 236 14.94 -5.14 11.33
CA VAL A 236 13.98 -4.05 11.14
C VAL A 236 12.71 -4.27 11.98
N VAL A 237 12.24 -5.53 12.08
CA VAL A 237 11.08 -5.91 12.91
C VAL A 237 11.40 -5.69 14.40
N LEU A 238 12.57 -6.21 14.85
CA LEU A 238 13.01 -6.10 16.24
C LEU A 238 13.14 -4.63 16.67
N PHE A 239 13.84 -3.83 15.87
CA PHE A 239 14.09 -2.43 16.20
C PHE A 239 12.85 -1.55 16.03
N SER A 240 11.96 -1.86 15.09
CA SER A 240 10.65 -1.19 15.02
C SER A 240 9.85 -1.39 16.31
N TYR A 241 9.87 -2.63 16.85
CA TYR A 241 9.21 -2.90 18.13
C TYR A 241 9.86 -2.12 19.29
N LEU A 242 11.18 -2.19 19.40
CA LEU A 242 11.96 -1.48 20.42
C LEU A 242 11.70 0.04 20.39
N ILE A 243 11.86 0.67 19.23
CA ILE A 243 11.71 2.11 19.05
C ILE A 243 10.28 2.55 19.40
N ASN A 244 9.27 1.78 18.99
CA ASN A 244 7.88 2.08 19.31
C ASN A 244 7.60 2.04 20.81
N VAL A 245 8.24 1.13 21.55
CA VAL A 245 8.03 1.01 22.99
C VAL A 245 8.90 2.01 23.77
N GLU A 246 10.21 2.05 23.51
CA GLU A 246 11.18 2.76 24.34
C GLU A 246 11.31 4.25 23.96
N TYR A 247 11.15 4.59 22.66
CA TYR A 247 11.31 5.96 22.20
C TYR A 247 9.96 6.66 21.99
N PHE A 248 9.13 6.15 21.09
CA PHE A 248 7.87 6.82 20.75
C PHE A 248 6.87 6.82 21.89
N ARG A 249 6.60 5.69 22.51
CA ARG A 249 5.59 5.58 23.55
C ARG A 249 6.01 6.23 24.86
N LYS A 250 7.27 6.02 25.28
CA LYS A 250 7.74 6.49 26.60
C LYS A 250 8.22 7.93 26.59
N ARG A 251 8.73 8.43 25.47
CA ARG A 251 9.37 9.75 25.38
C ARG A 251 8.64 10.71 24.46
N LEU A 252 8.59 10.40 23.16
CA LEU A 252 8.16 11.34 22.13
C LEU A 252 6.73 11.84 22.34
N ARG A 253 5.81 10.95 22.66
CA ARG A 253 4.39 11.29 22.89
C ARG A 253 4.21 12.37 23.95
N PHE A 254 5.01 12.35 25.02
CA PHE A 254 4.90 13.33 26.11
C PHE A 254 5.56 14.65 25.74
N GLU A 255 6.59 14.65 24.90
CA GLU A 255 7.35 15.83 24.51
C GLU A 255 6.67 16.61 23.38
N THR A 256 6.06 15.94 22.41
CA THR A 256 5.42 16.59 21.25
C THR A 256 3.95 16.93 21.48
N GLY A 257 3.27 16.23 22.39
CA GLY A 257 1.82 16.33 22.55
C GLY A 257 1.01 15.63 21.44
N ALA A 258 1.66 14.84 20.60
CA ALA A 258 1.01 14.08 19.53
C ALA A 258 0.02 13.06 20.08
N TYR A 259 -1.07 12.81 19.35
CA TYR A 259 -2.00 11.74 19.69
C TYR A 259 -1.31 10.37 19.66
N SER A 260 -0.53 10.11 18.63
CA SER A 260 0.29 8.90 18.52
C SER A 260 1.47 9.09 17.58
N SER A 261 2.57 8.36 17.85
CA SER A 261 3.75 8.33 16.99
C SER A 261 4.26 6.90 16.86
N PHE A 262 4.72 6.54 15.66
CA PHE A 262 5.15 5.17 15.36
C PHE A 262 6.31 5.15 14.36
N MET A 263 7.16 4.14 14.50
CA MET A 263 7.99 3.63 13.43
C MET A 263 7.25 2.46 12.76
N ARG A 264 7.12 2.53 11.44
CA ARG A 264 6.58 1.45 10.61
C ARG A 264 7.59 1.02 9.57
N HIS A 265 7.53 -0.23 9.19
CA HIS A 265 8.28 -0.76 8.06
C HIS A 265 7.34 -1.56 7.16
N TYR A 266 7.64 -1.57 5.87
CA TYR A 266 6.83 -2.22 4.84
C TYR A 266 7.70 -3.19 4.03
N ALA A 267 7.05 -4.21 3.46
CA ALA A 267 7.73 -5.23 2.66
C ALA A 267 8.44 -4.66 1.41
N ASP A 268 7.99 -3.49 0.91
CA ASP A 268 8.61 -2.77 -0.19
C ASP A 268 9.95 -2.07 0.19
N GLY A 269 10.34 -2.13 1.46
CA GLY A 269 11.54 -1.47 1.99
C GLY A 269 11.31 -0.06 2.50
N THR A 270 10.10 0.46 2.49
CA THR A 270 9.78 1.75 3.10
C THR A 270 9.88 1.66 4.62
N LEU A 271 10.68 2.52 5.21
CA LEU A 271 10.77 2.75 6.64
C LEU A 271 10.26 4.16 6.93
N LEU A 272 9.29 4.24 7.82
CA LEU A 272 8.50 5.44 8.08
C LEU A 272 8.45 5.74 9.57
N PHE A 273 8.80 6.97 9.96
CA PHE A 273 8.50 7.57 11.25
C PHE A 273 7.30 8.49 11.06
N GLU A 274 6.21 8.21 11.75
CA GLU A 274 4.98 9.00 11.66
C GLU A 274 4.58 9.59 13.01
N SER A 275 4.01 10.80 12.95
CA SER A 275 3.33 11.43 14.07
C SER A 275 1.94 11.88 13.65
N ILE A 276 0.93 11.53 14.43
CA ILE A 276 -0.47 11.71 14.09
C ILE A 276 -1.10 12.72 15.04
N ASN A 277 -1.81 13.68 14.46
CA ASN A 277 -2.44 14.79 15.18
C ASN A 277 -1.45 15.51 16.10
N ASP A 278 -0.31 15.89 15.53
CA ASP A 278 0.84 16.48 16.23
C ASP A 278 0.80 18.00 16.12
N PRO A 279 0.82 18.75 17.23
CA PRO A 279 0.88 20.21 17.20
C PRO A 279 2.29 20.76 16.86
N GLY A 280 3.35 19.92 17.00
CA GLY A 280 4.76 20.35 16.98
C GLY A 280 5.58 19.76 15.83
N LEU A 281 5.36 20.21 14.59
CA LEU A 281 6.10 19.75 13.41
C LEU A 281 7.63 19.79 13.60
N GLU A 282 8.17 20.91 14.07
CA GLU A 282 9.62 21.09 14.24
C GLU A 282 10.17 20.16 15.33
N VAL A 283 9.45 20.07 16.45
CA VAL A 283 9.85 19.20 17.56
C VAL A 283 9.92 17.76 17.13
N PHE A 284 8.95 17.29 16.34
CA PHE A 284 8.97 15.93 15.81
C PHE A 284 10.20 15.71 14.90
N ILE A 285 10.46 16.63 13.97
CA ILE A 285 11.63 16.55 13.06
C ILE A 285 12.94 16.48 13.86
N GLU A 286 13.10 17.32 14.88
CA GLU A 286 14.30 17.34 15.74
C GLU A 286 14.46 16.02 16.50
N ARG A 287 13.39 15.52 17.10
CA ARG A 287 13.42 14.25 17.84
C ARG A 287 13.74 13.05 16.96
N ILE A 288 13.24 13.03 15.72
CA ILE A 288 13.62 11.96 14.79
C ILE A 288 15.12 12.00 14.47
N LYS A 289 15.73 13.17 14.35
CA LYS A 289 17.20 13.32 14.15
C LYS A 289 18.02 12.84 15.36
N GLU A 290 17.47 12.86 16.56
CA GLU A 290 18.14 12.36 17.78
C GLU A 290 18.06 10.83 17.92
N LEU A 291 17.19 10.16 17.16
CA LEU A 291 16.94 8.71 17.29
C LEU A 291 18.20 7.84 17.15
N PRO A 292 19.13 8.08 16.19
CA PRO A 292 20.38 7.31 16.12
C PRO A 292 21.23 7.41 17.40
N ALA A 293 21.37 8.62 17.94
CA ALA A 293 22.10 8.84 19.19
C ALA A 293 21.43 8.13 20.38
N PHE A 294 20.09 8.17 20.44
CA PHE A 294 19.35 7.43 21.45
C PHE A 294 19.62 5.92 21.36
N LEU A 295 19.57 5.31 20.17
CA LEU A 295 19.84 3.89 19.98
C LEU A 295 21.27 3.51 20.42
N ASN A 296 22.26 4.33 20.11
CA ASN A 296 23.66 4.13 20.52
C ASN A 296 23.85 4.27 22.03
N SER A 297 23.05 5.11 22.69
CA SER A 297 23.12 5.33 24.14
C SER A 297 22.36 4.29 24.97
N LEU A 298 21.58 3.41 24.34
CA LEU A 298 20.78 2.43 25.04
C LEU A 298 21.64 1.41 25.83
N MET A 299 21.55 1.50 27.15
CA MET A 299 22.11 0.51 28.07
C MET A 299 21.06 -0.58 28.30
N ILE A 300 20.98 -1.57 27.37
CA ILE A 300 20.03 -2.68 27.50
C ILE A 300 20.75 -3.90 28.06
N ARG A 301 20.17 -4.53 29.09
CA ARG A 301 20.64 -5.78 29.64
C ARG A 301 20.28 -6.92 28.68
N GLN A 302 21.06 -8.01 28.70
CA GLN A 302 20.81 -9.17 27.82
C GLN A 302 19.41 -9.77 28.02
N GLU A 303 18.93 -9.84 29.26
CA GLU A 303 17.59 -10.34 29.60
C GLU A 303 16.47 -9.50 28.95
N ASP A 304 16.66 -8.16 28.90
CA ASP A 304 15.71 -7.26 28.27
C ASP A 304 15.71 -7.45 26.74
N ILE A 305 16.89 -7.65 26.13
CA ILE A 305 17.03 -7.98 24.70
C ILE A 305 16.28 -9.28 24.38
N ASP A 306 16.42 -10.32 25.20
CA ASP A 306 15.77 -11.61 24.97
C ASP A 306 14.24 -11.52 25.13
N SER A 307 13.78 -10.65 26.02
CA SER A 307 12.34 -10.35 26.12
C SER A 307 11.82 -9.61 24.89
N LEU A 308 12.54 -8.59 24.41
CA LEU A 308 12.21 -7.85 23.20
C LEU A 308 12.15 -8.75 21.96
N LYS A 309 13.10 -9.69 21.80
CA LYS A 309 13.11 -10.68 20.72
C LYS A 309 11.84 -11.52 20.70
N ARG A 310 11.44 -12.06 21.86
CA ARG A 310 10.22 -12.87 21.96
C ARG A 310 8.96 -12.10 21.57
N GLU A 311 8.83 -10.86 22.03
CA GLU A 311 7.68 -10.03 21.69
C GLU A 311 7.69 -9.57 20.22
N ALA A 312 8.86 -9.26 19.65
CA ALA A 312 9.01 -8.95 18.24
C ALA A 312 8.59 -10.13 17.35
N VAL A 313 9.06 -11.35 17.64
CA VAL A 313 8.67 -12.57 16.92
C VAL A 313 7.17 -12.82 17.02
N LYS A 314 6.61 -12.72 18.24
CA LYS A 314 5.16 -12.90 18.46
C LYS A 314 4.34 -11.92 17.65
N LYS A 315 4.71 -10.64 17.64
CA LYS A 315 4.04 -9.61 16.83
C LYS A 315 4.18 -9.90 15.33
N TYR A 316 5.39 -10.24 14.86
CA TYR A 316 5.64 -10.57 13.47
C TYR A 316 4.78 -11.75 12.98
N LEU A 317 4.72 -12.83 13.76
CA LEU A 317 3.88 -13.99 13.45
C LEU A 317 2.38 -13.64 13.49
N LYS A 318 1.95 -12.82 14.44
CA LYS A 318 0.57 -12.37 14.52
C LYS A 318 0.16 -11.60 13.26
N ASP A 319 0.97 -10.63 12.85
CA ASP A 319 0.72 -9.84 11.64
C ASP A 319 0.75 -10.70 10.37
N PHE A 320 1.51 -11.82 10.41
CA PHE A 320 1.60 -12.76 9.31
C PHE A 320 0.44 -13.75 9.23
N VAL A 321 -0.05 -14.26 10.36
CA VAL A 321 -1.00 -15.40 10.44
C VAL A 321 -2.44 -14.94 10.49
N LEU A 322 -2.75 -13.83 11.19
CA LEU A 322 -4.12 -13.50 11.61
C LEU A 322 -4.93 -12.68 10.61
N ASN A 323 -4.30 -12.06 9.62
CA ASN A 323 -5.02 -11.27 8.62
C ASN A 323 -5.46 -12.17 7.47
N ASN A 324 -6.74 -12.28 7.23
CA ASN A 324 -7.48 -13.02 6.21
C ASN A 324 -6.65 -14.03 5.40
N PRO A 325 -6.69 -15.35 5.70
CA PRO A 325 -5.71 -16.32 5.22
C PRO A 325 -5.64 -16.45 3.68
N CYS A 326 -6.74 -16.18 2.98
CA CYS A 326 -6.79 -16.31 1.51
C CYS A 326 -6.08 -15.16 0.81
N ASP A 327 -6.47 -13.92 1.11
CA ASP A 327 -5.94 -12.73 0.44
C ASP A 327 -4.46 -12.55 0.74
N ASN A 328 -4.07 -12.78 1.99
CA ASN A 328 -2.68 -12.66 2.42
C ASN A 328 -1.76 -13.72 1.81
N LYS A 329 -2.19 -14.97 1.68
CA LYS A 329 -1.38 -16.02 1.06
C LYS A 329 -1.12 -15.73 -0.41
N THR A 330 -2.15 -15.33 -1.15
CA THR A 330 -2.02 -14.96 -2.56
C THR A 330 -1.12 -13.75 -2.75
N ILE A 331 -1.32 -12.67 -1.97
CA ILE A 331 -0.48 -11.47 -2.05
C ILE A 331 0.97 -11.78 -1.68
N LYS A 332 1.23 -12.58 -0.64
CA LYS A 332 2.58 -13.00 -0.25
C LYS A 332 3.25 -13.83 -1.34
N TYR A 333 2.52 -14.77 -1.93
CA TYR A 333 3.01 -15.54 -3.06
C TYR A 333 3.37 -14.63 -4.25
N LEU A 334 2.51 -13.68 -4.59
CA LEU A 334 2.75 -12.72 -5.67
C LEU A 334 3.96 -11.80 -5.39
N LYS A 335 4.26 -11.54 -4.13
CA LYS A 335 5.44 -10.77 -3.67
C LYS A 335 6.67 -11.64 -3.37
N ASN A 336 6.62 -12.94 -3.69
CA ASN A 336 7.69 -13.92 -3.42
C ASN A 336 8.08 -14.05 -1.93
N VAL A 337 7.14 -13.87 -1.02
CA VAL A 337 7.35 -14.08 0.42
C VAL A 337 7.08 -15.54 0.75
N SER A 338 8.14 -16.33 0.84
CA SER A 338 8.08 -17.77 1.20
C SER A 338 8.13 -17.98 2.72
N TRP A 339 7.75 -19.19 3.17
CA TRP A 339 7.91 -19.58 4.57
C TRP A 339 9.39 -19.58 5.00
N SER A 340 10.28 -20.01 4.13
CA SER A 340 11.73 -19.96 4.37
C SER A 340 12.25 -18.52 4.57
N HIS A 341 11.65 -17.54 3.89
CA HIS A 341 11.96 -16.14 4.15
C HIS A 341 11.55 -15.73 5.56
N ILE A 342 10.37 -16.16 6.03
CA ILE A 342 9.89 -15.87 7.39
C ILE A 342 10.77 -16.49 8.45
N GLU A 343 11.15 -17.77 8.29
CA GLU A 343 12.06 -18.46 9.19
C GLU A 343 13.42 -17.74 9.26
N LYS A 344 13.94 -17.29 8.13
CA LYS A 344 15.17 -16.49 8.08
C LYS A 344 15.03 -15.18 8.88
N GLN A 345 13.90 -14.47 8.75
CA GLN A 345 13.64 -13.26 9.53
C GLN A 345 13.60 -13.56 11.03
N ILE A 346 12.87 -14.60 11.44
CA ILE A 346 12.78 -15.02 12.85
C ILE A 346 14.16 -15.39 13.40
N ASN A 347 14.94 -16.17 12.66
CA ASN A 347 16.29 -16.55 13.06
C ASN A 347 17.18 -15.31 13.24
N THR A 348 17.09 -14.32 12.33
CA THR A 348 17.84 -13.06 12.46
C THR A 348 17.45 -12.30 13.75
N ILE A 349 16.16 -12.26 14.09
CA ILE A 349 15.71 -11.66 15.36
C ILE A 349 16.32 -12.40 16.55
N MET A 350 16.26 -13.75 16.55
CA MET A 350 16.68 -14.57 17.68
C MET A 350 18.18 -14.51 17.96
N VAL A 351 19.01 -14.36 16.90
CA VAL A 351 20.48 -14.25 17.05
C VAL A 351 20.98 -12.82 17.22
N ALA A 352 20.12 -11.81 17.17
CA ALA A 352 20.51 -10.42 17.30
C ALA A 352 21.29 -10.14 18.59
N THR A 353 22.30 -9.29 18.49
CA THR A 353 23.24 -8.92 19.55
C THR A 353 23.31 -7.42 19.76
N LYS A 354 24.04 -6.96 20.76
CA LYS A 354 24.26 -5.52 20.99
C LYS A 354 24.91 -4.82 19.78
N LYS A 355 25.77 -5.49 19.01
CA LYS A 355 26.41 -4.92 17.81
C LYS A 355 25.38 -4.57 16.72
N ASP A 356 24.27 -5.27 16.67
CA ASP A 356 23.21 -5.01 15.72
C ASP A 356 22.48 -3.69 16.01
N PHE A 357 22.56 -3.17 17.25
CA PHE A 357 22.02 -1.85 17.62
C PHE A 357 22.81 -0.72 16.95
N GLU A 358 24.15 -0.79 16.97
CA GLU A 358 25.02 0.21 16.32
C GLU A 358 24.81 0.16 14.79
N TYR A 359 24.76 -1.04 14.22
CA TYR A 359 24.47 -1.20 12.80
C TYR A 359 23.12 -0.60 12.42
N PHE A 360 22.09 -0.84 13.22
CA PHE A 360 20.75 -0.33 12.95
C PHE A 360 20.65 1.18 13.21
N ALA A 361 21.35 1.73 14.19
CA ALA A 361 21.44 3.17 14.42
C ALA A 361 22.02 3.91 13.19
N ASN A 362 23.07 3.36 12.58
CA ASN A 362 23.65 3.90 11.35
C ASN A 362 22.66 3.77 10.17
N GLN A 363 21.90 2.68 10.08
CA GLN A 363 20.86 2.52 9.07
C GLN A 363 19.78 3.58 9.23
N ILE A 364 19.30 3.84 10.45
CA ILE A 364 18.32 4.87 10.74
C ILE A 364 18.86 6.28 10.38
N GLU A 365 20.10 6.57 10.69
CA GLU A 365 20.74 7.83 10.31
C GLU A 365 20.76 8.02 8.80
N CYS A 366 21.15 6.99 8.03
CA CYS A 366 21.11 7.03 6.57
C CYS A 366 19.68 7.24 6.02
N VAL A 367 18.66 6.62 6.63
CA VAL A 367 17.27 6.81 6.27
C VAL A 367 16.80 8.24 6.51
N ILE A 368 17.10 8.81 7.68
CA ILE A 368 16.73 10.19 8.04
C ILE A 368 17.42 11.19 7.11
N ASN A 369 18.67 10.96 6.77
CA ASN A 369 19.47 11.82 5.89
C ASN A 369 18.98 11.86 4.44
N GLN A 370 18.07 10.94 4.02
CA GLN A 370 17.41 11.07 2.72
C GLN A 370 16.45 12.26 2.66
N ASN A 371 16.10 12.81 3.81
CA ASN A 371 15.31 14.03 3.94
C ASN A 371 13.94 13.96 3.24
N CYS A 372 13.33 12.77 3.19
CA CYS A 372 11.98 12.63 2.69
C CYS A 372 10.99 13.00 3.79
N LEU A 373 10.05 13.88 3.46
CA LEU A 373 9.06 14.44 4.37
C LEU A 373 7.72 14.60 3.66
N CYS A 374 6.65 14.13 4.27
CA CYS A 374 5.29 14.45 3.85
C CYS A 374 4.49 14.93 5.05
N VAL A 375 3.73 16.01 4.90
CA VAL A 375 2.91 16.58 5.97
C VAL A 375 1.51 16.88 5.45
N LEU A 376 0.50 16.38 6.15
CA LEU A 376 -0.89 16.79 5.95
C LEU A 376 -1.31 17.61 7.18
N GLY A 377 -1.67 18.89 6.99
CA GLY A 377 -1.92 19.67 8.17
C GLY A 377 -2.50 21.07 7.98
N ASN A 378 -2.47 21.81 9.06
CA ASN A 378 -3.02 23.15 9.16
C ASN A 378 -2.26 24.16 8.28
N GLU A 379 -3.00 24.94 7.51
CA GLU A 379 -2.45 25.96 6.61
C GLU A 379 -1.47 26.94 7.29
N ARG A 380 -1.83 27.41 8.48
CA ARG A 380 -1.01 28.41 9.20
C ARG A 380 0.36 27.83 9.58
N ILE A 381 0.43 26.57 9.94
CA ILE A 381 1.67 25.92 10.35
C ILE A 381 2.51 25.58 9.11
N LEU A 382 1.90 25.03 8.07
CA LEU A 382 2.60 24.70 6.83
C LEU A 382 3.18 25.95 6.16
N LYS A 383 2.43 27.04 6.05
CA LYS A 383 2.92 28.32 5.48
C LYS A 383 4.09 28.94 6.26
N ARG A 384 4.16 28.76 7.57
CA ARG A 384 5.30 29.23 8.38
C ARG A 384 6.60 28.50 8.06
N LYS A 385 6.50 27.31 7.48
CA LYS A 385 7.60 26.38 7.17
C LYS A 385 7.60 25.98 5.69
N GLU A 386 7.15 26.89 4.85
CA GLU A 386 7.10 26.64 3.40
C GLU A 386 8.48 26.31 2.82
N ASP A 387 9.54 26.87 3.41
CA ASP A 387 10.93 26.65 3.03
C ASP A 387 11.41 25.19 3.16
N ILE A 388 10.74 24.38 3.97
CA ILE A 388 11.11 22.97 4.11
C ILE A 388 10.46 22.04 3.06
N PHE A 389 9.50 22.53 2.27
CA PHE A 389 8.79 21.75 1.27
C PHE A 389 9.26 22.11 -0.16
N SER A 390 9.40 21.10 -1.01
CA SER A 390 9.58 21.30 -2.46
C SER A 390 8.23 21.55 -3.16
N ILE A 391 7.16 20.97 -2.64
CA ILE A 391 5.80 21.13 -3.14
C ILE A 391 4.88 21.46 -1.96
N MET A 392 4.05 22.50 -2.16
CA MET A 392 2.93 22.82 -1.28
C MET A 392 1.63 22.71 -2.08
N GLY A 393 0.75 21.84 -1.65
CA GLY A 393 -0.57 21.61 -2.22
C GLY A 393 -1.70 21.96 -1.25
N ARG A 394 -2.88 22.18 -1.80
CA ARG A 394 -4.13 22.24 -1.05
C ARG A 394 -5.09 21.21 -1.62
N LEU A 395 -5.60 20.34 -0.78
CA LEU A 395 -6.66 19.44 -1.22
C LEU A 395 -7.94 20.28 -1.42
N PRO A 396 -8.60 20.21 -2.60
CA PRO A 396 -9.82 20.93 -2.87
C PRO A 396 -10.99 20.28 -2.11
N ILE A 397 -11.02 20.50 -0.81
CA ILE A 397 -12.09 20.07 0.07
C ILE A 397 -12.95 21.30 0.28
N ASP A 398 -14.17 21.27 -0.24
CA ASP A 398 -15.15 22.28 0.07
C ASP A 398 -15.38 22.24 1.58
N LEU A 399 -14.99 23.34 2.24
CA LEU A 399 -15.31 23.56 3.64
C LEU A 399 -16.84 23.68 3.72
N VAL A 400 -17.51 22.62 4.13
CA VAL A 400 -18.92 22.65 4.50
C VAL A 400 -19.09 23.45 5.78
#